data_5917c70bce1b93316eeb088bf9e710ea
#
_entry.id   5917c70bce1b93316eeb088bf9e710ea
#
_cell.length_a   1.000
_cell.length_b   1.000
_cell.length_c   1.000
_cell.angle_alpha   90.00
_cell.angle_beta   90.00
_cell.angle_gamma   90.00
#
_symmetry.space_group_name_H-M   'P 1'
#
loop_
_entity.id
_entity.type
_entity.pdbx_description
1 polymer ?
#
loop_
_entity_poly.entity_id
_entity_poly.type
_entity_poly.pdbx_seq_one_letter_code
_entity_poly.pdbx_strand_id
1 'polypeptide(L)'
;SHMPHNAEKNSINYVGTHDNNTILGWLWEASEEERKFALDYCRFYGDNWGEGGYKSRSCRAVIETVWQSASNIAIIAFQDMGGFGSDARMNIPGVPEKNWRFRTTRETVDSIDSDYFKHINSLYRRMYPVFEK
;
A
#
# COMPACT_ATOMS: atom_id res chain seq x y z
N SER A 1 17.26 -4.27 -7.69
CA SER A 1 16.56 -4.19 -6.39
C SER A 1 15.20 -3.54 -6.55
N HIS A 2 14.21 -4.09 -5.88
CA HIS A 2 12.84 -3.56 -5.94
C HIS A 2 12.52 -2.61 -4.78
N MET A 3 13.54 -2.23 -4.01
CA MET A 3 13.33 -1.29 -2.92
C MET A 3 13.02 0.12 -3.47
N PRO A 4 12.08 0.85 -2.87
CA PRO A 4 11.68 2.17 -3.39
C PRO A 4 12.82 3.16 -3.58
N HIS A 5 13.83 3.15 -2.71
CA HIS A 5 14.94 4.09 -2.84
C HIS A 5 15.83 3.82 -4.04
N ASN A 6 15.69 2.64 -4.65
CA ASN A 6 16.44 2.27 -5.86
C ASN A 6 15.62 2.47 -7.13
N ALA A 7 14.43 3.07 -7.02
CA ALA A 7 13.56 3.26 -8.17
C ALA A 7 14.14 4.32 -9.12
N GLU A 8 14.06 4.01 -10.40
CA GLU A 8 14.46 4.95 -11.43
C GLU A 8 13.32 5.92 -11.73
N LYS A 9 13.67 7.12 -12.20
CA LYS A 9 12.67 8.14 -12.47
C LYS A 9 11.62 7.66 -13.48
N ASN A 10 12.06 7.08 -14.60
CA ASN A 10 11.14 6.62 -15.64
C ASN A 10 10.71 5.19 -15.39
N SER A 11 10.10 4.94 -14.24
CA SER A 11 9.63 3.62 -13.86
C SER A 11 8.27 3.72 -13.21
N ILE A 12 7.65 2.56 -13.01
CA ILE A 12 6.39 2.44 -12.26
C ILE A 12 6.71 1.73 -10.96
N ASN A 13 6.32 2.32 -9.85
CA ASN A 13 6.49 1.69 -8.55
C ASN A 13 5.12 1.39 -7.96
N TYR A 14 4.98 0.27 -7.29
CA TYR A 14 3.72 -0.13 -6.69
C TYR A 14 3.98 -1.00 -5.45
N VAL A 15 3.01 -1.01 -4.56
CA VAL A 15 3.12 -1.79 -3.32
C VAL A 15 3.06 -3.28 -3.63
N GLY A 16 2.17 -3.67 -4.52
CA GLY A 16 2.05 -5.05 -4.94
C GLY A 16 1.13 -5.17 -6.13
N THR A 17 1.08 -6.36 -6.70
CA THR A 17 0.20 -6.68 -7.82
C THR A 17 -0.98 -7.51 -7.33
N HIS A 18 -1.87 -7.88 -8.26
CA HIS A 18 -3.01 -8.74 -7.92
C HIS A 18 -2.58 -10.12 -7.39
N ASP A 19 -1.35 -10.54 -7.64
CA ASP A 19 -0.83 -11.82 -7.17
C ASP A 19 -0.24 -11.74 -5.76
N ASN A 20 -0.06 -10.55 -5.24
CA ASN A 20 0.50 -10.35 -3.91
C ASN A 20 -0.61 -10.28 -2.87
N ASN A 21 -0.26 -10.57 -1.63
CA ASN A 21 -1.17 -10.33 -0.52
C ASN A 21 -1.31 -8.82 -0.31
N THR A 22 -2.33 -8.42 0.45
CA THR A 22 -2.46 -7.04 0.88
C THR A 22 -1.30 -6.68 1.82
N ILE A 23 -1.04 -5.39 2.01
CA ILE A 23 -0.02 -4.94 2.95
C ILE A 23 -0.26 -5.55 4.33
N LEU A 24 -1.47 -5.40 4.83
CA LEU A 24 -1.80 -5.87 6.18
C LEU A 24 -1.69 -7.39 6.28
N GLY A 25 -2.19 -8.11 5.27
CA GLY A 25 -2.09 -9.56 5.24
C GLY A 25 -0.64 -10.03 5.24
N TRP A 26 0.22 -9.34 4.51
CA TRP A 26 1.64 -9.67 4.49
C TRP A 26 2.28 -9.42 5.87
N LEU A 27 1.94 -8.31 6.50
CA LEU A 27 2.46 -8.01 7.84
C LEU A 27 2.08 -9.09 8.83
N TRP A 28 0.87 -9.64 8.73
CA TRP A 28 0.43 -10.70 9.63
C TRP A 28 1.17 -12.01 9.42
N GLU A 29 1.49 -12.35 8.17
CA GLU A 29 2.07 -13.66 7.86
C GLU A 29 3.60 -13.66 7.77
N ALA A 30 4.23 -12.51 7.66
CA ALA A 30 5.68 -12.42 7.55
C ALA A 30 6.35 -12.90 8.84
N SER A 31 7.59 -13.40 8.70
CA SER A 31 8.38 -13.72 9.87
C SER A 31 8.65 -12.43 10.66
N GLU A 32 8.95 -12.58 11.94
CA GLU A 32 9.26 -11.42 12.78
C GLU A 32 10.42 -10.62 12.21
N GLU A 33 11.43 -11.31 11.73
CA GLU A 33 12.61 -10.67 11.15
C GLU A 33 12.28 -9.88 9.90
N GLU A 34 11.50 -10.47 9.00
CA GLU A 34 11.10 -9.81 7.76
C GLU A 34 10.21 -8.60 8.05
N ARG A 35 9.26 -8.79 8.96
CA ARG A 35 8.35 -7.71 9.33
C ARG A 35 9.10 -6.55 9.96
N LYS A 36 10.02 -6.86 10.86
CA LYS A 36 10.82 -5.81 11.52
C LYS A 36 11.62 -5.03 10.49
N PHE A 37 12.25 -5.72 9.53
CA PHE A 37 13.00 -5.05 8.49
C PHE A 37 12.09 -4.11 7.68
N ALA A 38 10.93 -4.59 7.26
CA ALA A 38 10.02 -3.79 6.46
C ALA A 38 9.50 -2.57 7.22
N LEU A 39 9.14 -2.76 8.49
CA LEU A 39 8.64 -1.65 9.31
C LEU A 39 9.73 -0.62 9.57
N ASP A 40 10.95 -1.06 9.84
CA ASP A 40 12.09 -0.15 10.02
C ASP A 40 12.34 0.62 8.72
N TYR A 41 12.29 -0.06 7.58
CA TYR A 41 12.49 0.59 6.29
C TYR A 41 11.45 1.67 6.04
N CYS A 42 10.21 1.42 6.43
CA CYS A 42 9.11 2.37 6.27
C CYS A 42 9.03 3.37 7.43
N ARG A 43 9.97 3.32 8.36
CA ARG A 43 10.04 4.22 9.53
C ARG A 43 8.81 4.13 10.42
N PHE A 44 8.24 2.95 10.51
CA PHE A 44 7.12 2.72 11.42
C PHE A 44 7.63 2.01 12.67
N TYR A 45 7.50 2.65 13.82
CA TYR A 45 8.06 2.13 15.06
C TYR A 45 7.02 1.82 16.13
N GLY A 46 5.75 1.93 15.77
CA GLY A 46 4.67 1.61 16.70
C GLY A 46 4.48 0.12 16.87
N ASP A 47 3.82 -0.26 17.96
CA ASP A 47 3.49 -1.66 18.21
C ASP A 47 2.14 -2.06 17.60
N ASN A 48 1.41 -1.11 17.06
CA ASN A 48 0.11 -1.34 16.43
C ASN A 48 0.21 -1.63 14.92
N TRP A 49 1.30 -2.27 14.53
CA TRP A 49 1.55 -2.56 13.11
C TRP A 49 0.50 -3.48 12.49
N GLY A 50 -0.18 -4.29 13.29
CA GLY A 50 -1.16 -5.25 12.79
C GLY A 50 -2.59 -4.75 12.74
N GLU A 51 -2.83 -3.50 13.08
CA GLU A 51 -4.17 -2.93 13.04
C GLU A 51 -4.57 -2.55 11.62
N GLY A 52 -5.78 -2.92 11.24
CA GLY A 52 -6.30 -2.64 9.91
C GLY A 52 -7.27 -1.48 9.89
N GLY A 53 -7.96 -1.36 8.76
CA GLY A 53 -8.94 -0.31 8.56
C GLY A 53 -8.37 0.89 7.83
N TYR A 54 -9.24 1.81 7.49
CA TYR A 54 -8.88 2.95 6.65
C TYR A 54 -7.87 3.92 7.30
N LYS A 55 -7.67 3.81 8.60
CA LYS A 55 -6.66 4.62 9.31
C LYS A 55 -5.44 3.83 9.73
N SER A 56 -5.24 2.63 9.19
CA SER A 56 -4.09 1.81 9.55
C SER A 56 -2.78 2.56 9.35
N ARG A 57 -2.06 2.80 10.42
CA ARG A 57 -0.83 3.59 10.36
C ARG A 57 0.31 2.83 9.69
N SER A 58 0.35 1.51 9.87
CA SER A 58 1.37 0.70 9.22
C SER A 58 1.15 0.66 7.71
N CYS A 59 -0.10 0.49 7.27
CA CYS A 59 -0.42 0.53 5.84
C CYS A 59 -0.06 1.89 5.24
N ARG A 60 -0.36 2.97 5.95
CA ARG A 60 -0.02 4.32 5.49
C ARG A 60 1.48 4.52 5.38
N ALA A 61 2.24 3.97 6.32
CA ALA A 61 3.70 4.08 6.27
C ALA A 61 4.27 3.40 5.02
N VAL A 62 3.76 2.22 4.68
CA VAL A 62 4.18 1.51 3.47
C VAL A 62 3.78 2.29 2.21
N ILE A 63 2.55 2.77 2.17
CA ILE A 63 2.05 3.56 1.05
C ILE A 63 2.91 4.79 0.83
N GLU A 64 3.20 5.53 1.89
CA GLU A 64 4.01 6.75 1.78
C GLU A 64 5.41 6.44 1.30
N THR A 65 5.99 5.32 1.73
CA THR A 65 7.31 4.92 1.29
C THR A 65 7.36 4.72 -0.23
N VAL A 66 6.31 4.11 -0.79
CA VAL A 66 6.21 3.95 -2.24
C VAL A 66 5.93 5.30 -2.92
N TRP A 67 5.05 6.11 -2.31
CA TRP A 67 4.64 7.38 -2.90
C TRP A 67 5.78 8.39 -3.01
N GLN A 68 6.72 8.37 -2.08
CA GLN A 68 7.84 9.30 -2.11
C GLN A 68 9.01 8.83 -2.96
N SER A 69 8.88 7.68 -3.63
CA SER A 69 9.93 7.19 -4.51
C SER A 69 10.11 8.10 -5.73
N ALA A 70 11.24 7.93 -6.42
CA ALA A 70 11.56 8.75 -7.59
C ALA A 70 10.80 8.32 -8.86
N SER A 71 10.03 7.25 -8.81
CA SER A 71 9.30 6.76 -9.98
C SER A 71 8.27 7.77 -10.49
N ASN A 72 8.12 7.86 -11.80
CA ASN A 72 7.13 8.75 -12.41
C ASN A 72 5.71 8.35 -12.01
N ILE A 73 5.46 7.06 -11.87
CA ILE A 73 4.13 6.53 -11.56
C ILE A 73 4.23 5.66 -10.31
N ALA A 74 3.34 5.87 -9.38
CA ALA A 74 3.18 5.02 -8.20
C ALA A 74 1.75 4.50 -8.18
N ILE A 75 1.58 3.20 -7.95
CA ILE A 75 0.28 2.55 -7.96
C ILE A 75 0.03 1.88 -6.62
N ILE A 76 -1.18 2.03 -6.10
CA ILE A 76 -1.59 1.42 -4.85
C ILE A 76 -2.94 0.75 -5.03
N ALA A 77 -3.10 -0.40 -4.42
CA ALA A 77 -4.36 -1.14 -4.47
C ALA A 77 -5.40 -0.52 -3.54
N PHE A 78 -6.66 -0.59 -3.94
CA PHE A 78 -7.77 -0.15 -3.11
C PHE A 78 -7.77 -0.87 -1.76
N GLN A 79 -7.49 -2.17 -1.76
CA GLN A 79 -7.45 -2.97 -0.54
C GLN A 79 -6.44 -2.43 0.47
N ASP A 80 -5.34 -1.90 -0.02
CA ASP A 80 -4.30 -1.33 0.85
C ASP A 80 -4.70 0.04 1.36
N MET A 81 -5.40 0.82 0.55
CA MET A 81 -5.93 2.11 0.99
C MET A 81 -6.93 1.95 2.13
N GLY A 82 -7.71 0.88 2.08
CA GLY A 82 -8.68 0.57 3.11
C GLY A 82 -8.14 -0.22 4.29
N GLY A 83 -6.88 -0.65 4.23
CA GLY A 83 -6.29 -1.43 5.31
C GLY A 83 -6.92 -2.80 5.46
N PHE A 84 -7.24 -3.47 4.36
CA PHE A 84 -7.83 -4.80 4.38
C PHE A 84 -6.77 -5.88 4.59
N GLY A 85 -7.17 -6.98 5.22
CA GLY A 85 -6.30 -8.12 5.43
C GLY A 85 -6.33 -9.12 4.27
N SER A 86 -5.83 -10.32 4.54
CA SER A 86 -5.63 -11.36 3.53
C SER A 86 -6.92 -11.81 2.85
N ASP A 87 -8.06 -11.65 3.49
CA ASP A 87 -9.35 -12.02 2.91
C ASP A 87 -9.74 -11.15 1.71
N ALA A 88 -9.10 -10.01 1.55
CA ALA A 88 -9.33 -9.11 0.42
C ALA A 88 -8.33 -9.33 -0.73
N ARG A 89 -7.46 -10.31 -0.62
CA ARG A 89 -6.48 -10.61 -1.66
C ARG A 89 -7.20 -11.06 -2.93
N MET A 90 -6.73 -10.57 -4.08
CA MET A 90 -7.39 -10.87 -5.35
C MET A 90 -7.05 -12.25 -5.88
N ASN A 91 -5.79 -12.63 -5.84
CA ASN A 91 -5.32 -13.85 -6.48
C ASN A 91 -4.22 -14.51 -5.67
N ILE A 92 -4.29 -15.85 -5.55
CA ILE A 92 -3.24 -16.65 -4.94
C ILE A 92 -2.67 -17.53 -6.05
N PRO A 93 -1.44 -17.28 -6.52
CA PRO A 93 -0.86 -18.08 -7.59
C PRO A 93 -0.84 -19.57 -7.24
N GLY A 94 -1.22 -20.39 -8.18
CA GLY A 94 -1.25 -21.85 -7.99
C GLY A 94 -2.50 -22.38 -7.31
N VAL A 95 -3.40 -21.49 -6.85
CA VAL A 95 -4.67 -21.90 -6.25
C VAL A 95 -5.78 -21.58 -7.24
N PRO A 96 -6.51 -22.59 -7.75
CA PRO A 96 -7.49 -22.34 -8.82
C PRO A 96 -8.84 -21.82 -8.35
N GLU A 97 -9.09 -21.79 -7.05
CA GLU A 97 -10.40 -21.44 -6.52
C GLU A 97 -10.36 -20.16 -5.68
N LYS A 98 -11.51 -19.51 -5.61
CA LYS A 98 -11.74 -18.35 -4.74
C LYS A 98 -10.88 -17.13 -5.05
N ASN A 99 -10.34 -17.06 -6.26
CA ASN A 99 -9.61 -15.88 -6.71
C ASN A 99 -10.55 -14.91 -7.42
N TRP A 100 -10.14 -13.63 -7.46
CA TRP A 100 -10.86 -12.57 -8.16
C TRP A 100 -12.29 -12.37 -7.64
N ARG A 101 -12.50 -12.59 -6.35
CA ARG A 101 -13.82 -12.54 -5.74
C ARG A 101 -14.02 -11.33 -4.83
N PHE A 102 -12.97 -10.58 -4.55
CA PHE A 102 -13.10 -9.42 -3.69
C PHE A 102 -14.15 -8.45 -4.24
N ARG A 103 -15.03 -8.04 -3.39
CA ARG A 103 -16.02 -7.01 -3.67
C ARG A 103 -16.03 -6.03 -2.52
N THR A 104 -16.32 -4.78 -2.83
CA THR A 104 -16.41 -3.75 -1.80
C THR A 104 -17.82 -3.21 -1.72
N THR A 105 -18.13 -2.56 -0.62
CA THR A 105 -19.42 -1.90 -0.43
C THR A 105 -19.27 -0.41 -0.63
N ARG A 106 -20.39 0.28 -0.85
CA ARG A 106 -20.40 1.73 -0.93
C ARG A 106 -19.86 2.35 0.36
N GLU A 107 -20.22 1.78 1.49
CA GLU A 107 -19.76 2.25 2.79
C GLU A 107 -18.24 2.19 2.91
N THR A 108 -17.63 1.10 2.44
CA THR A 108 -16.18 0.97 2.46
C THR A 108 -15.52 1.98 1.55
N VAL A 109 -16.06 2.19 0.34
CA VAL A 109 -15.54 3.20 -0.58
C VAL A 109 -15.59 4.58 0.08
N ASP A 110 -16.71 4.90 0.70
CA ASP A 110 -16.89 6.20 1.35
C ASP A 110 -16.00 6.37 2.58
N SER A 111 -15.54 5.28 3.19
CA SER A 111 -14.68 5.33 4.37
C SER A 111 -13.23 5.65 4.05
N ILE A 112 -12.82 5.52 2.79
CA ILE A 112 -11.45 5.81 2.39
C ILE A 112 -11.16 7.28 2.69
N ASP A 113 -10.03 7.52 3.36
CA ASP A 113 -9.65 8.88 3.77
C ASP A 113 -9.07 9.63 2.57
N SER A 114 -9.95 10.17 1.74
CA SER A 114 -9.54 10.87 0.52
C SER A 114 -8.70 12.11 0.84
N ASP A 115 -8.95 12.75 1.95
CA ASP A 115 -8.17 13.94 2.33
C ASP A 115 -6.72 13.56 2.61
N TYR A 116 -6.50 12.43 3.27
CA TYR A 116 -5.15 11.95 3.51
C TYR A 116 -4.41 11.66 2.20
N PHE A 117 -5.07 10.92 1.28
CA PHE A 117 -4.43 10.57 0.01
C PHE A 117 -4.20 11.80 -0.86
N LYS A 118 -5.11 12.75 -0.82
CA LYS A 118 -4.92 14.02 -1.51
C LYS A 118 -3.72 14.77 -0.93
N HIS A 119 -3.58 14.74 0.38
CA HIS A 119 -2.47 15.40 1.05
C HIS A 119 -1.12 14.80 0.63
N ILE A 120 -0.98 13.47 0.65
CA ILE A 120 0.29 12.86 0.28
C ILE A 120 0.59 13.04 -1.21
N ASN A 121 -0.44 13.05 -2.05
CA ASN A 121 -0.25 13.36 -3.47
C ASN A 121 0.33 14.76 -3.65
N SER A 122 -0.18 15.73 -2.91
CA SER A 122 0.31 17.09 -2.96
C SER A 122 1.74 17.18 -2.39
N LEU A 123 1.96 16.55 -1.25
CA LEU A 123 3.25 16.58 -0.56
C LEU A 123 4.37 16.01 -1.44
N TYR A 124 4.10 14.90 -2.12
CA TYR A 124 5.09 14.24 -2.98
C TYR A 124 4.96 14.63 -4.43
N ARG A 125 4.17 15.67 -4.72
CA ARG A 125 4.03 16.28 -6.05
C ARG A 125 3.55 15.32 -7.12
N ARG A 126 2.57 14.50 -6.78
CA ARG A 126 1.98 13.53 -7.71
C ARG A 126 0.58 13.93 -8.18
N MET A 127 0.19 15.18 -7.94
CA MET A 127 -1.09 15.70 -8.41
C MET A 127 -0.97 16.25 -9.83
N TYR A 128 -2.03 16.09 -10.59
CA TYR A 128 -2.14 16.71 -11.89
C TYR A 128 -3.30 17.72 -11.83
N PRO A 129 -3.15 18.90 -12.39
CA PRO A 129 -1.95 19.40 -13.09
C PRO A 129 -0.79 19.64 -12.15
N VAL A 130 0.42 19.46 -12.68
CA VAL A 130 1.63 19.73 -11.90
C VAL A 130 1.71 21.22 -11.66
N PHE A 131 2.01 21.61 -10.44
CA PHE A 131 2.17 23.00 -10.11
C PHE A 131 3.55 23.45 -10.51
N GLU A 132 3.60 24.37 -11.45
CA GLU A 132 4.85 24.94 -11.85
C GLU A 132 5.31 25.86 -10.79
N LYS A 133 6.41 25.81 -10.59
CA LYS A 133 7.01 26.69 -9.68
C LYS A 133 7.00 26.38 -8.34
#